data_39b96f2f92137648576824b983801e87
#
_entry.id   39b96f2f92137648576824b983801e87
#
_cell.length_a   1.000
_cell.length_b   1.000
_cell.length_c   1.000
_cell.angle_alpha   90.00
_cell.angle_beta   90.00
_cell.angle_gamma   90.00
#
_symmetry.space_group_name_H-M   'P 1'
#
loop_
_entity.id
_entity.type
_entity.pdbx_description
1 polymer ?
#
loop_
_entity_poly.entity_id
_entity_poly.type
_entity_poly.pdbx_seq_one_letter_code
_entity_poly.pdbx_strand_id
1 'polypeptide(L)'
;LIAEEIEGKPTATQMLSAMLAGTNVTVPKGKDQGADFKQTPVCRKAGQTSCVIAWTSFRETSPPPANGRYGRVPDPAHETICANPAALGGGMATVNARFPSGAGIGDLVADSPRWTKDNAPITTPTVAVPGLYAAQCVTVNGANVLSVRINADPADPRIDDVGGDVRFGAFVAQDWGLHLIDVSLVMQDMVDLVPVQLAAWKARGR
;
A
#
# COMPACT_ATOMS: atom_id res chain seq x y z
N LEU A 1 15.31 2.39 -12.61
CA LEU A 1 14.91 1.27 -13.45
C LEU A 1 13.72 1.63 -14.35
N ILE A 2 12.49 1.95 -13.81
CA ILE A 2 11.32 2.26 -14.65
C ILE A 2 11.60 3.45 -15.57
N ALA A 3 12.03 4.57 -15.02
CA ALA A 3 12.31 5.80 -15.77
C ALA A 3 13.43 5.66 -16.82
N GLU A 4 14.40 4.79 -16.58
CA GLU A 4 15.59 4.67 -17.42
C GLU A 4 15.52 3.49 -18.39
N GLU A 5 14.92 2.36 -17.94
CA GLU A 5 14.99 1.09 -18.67
C GLU A 5 13.66 0.63 -19.27
N ILE A 6 12.53 1.24 -18.84
CA ILE A 6 11.19 0.84 -19.31
C ILE A 6 10.52 1.98 -20.07
N GLU A 7 10.50 3.16 -19.47
CA GLU A 7 9.80 4.33 -20.00
C GLU A 7 10.31 4.74 -21.39
N GLY A 8 9.39 4.98 -22.31
CA GLY A 8 9.74 5.35 -23.70
C GLY A 8 10.35 4.22 -24.55
N LYS A 9 10.48 3.00 -24.00
CA LYS A 9 11.00 1.85 -24.75
C LYS A 9 9.87 0.86 -25.10
N PRO A 10 10.08 -0.03 -26.09
CA PRO A 10 9.08 -1.03 -26.48
C PRO A 10 8.61 -1.90 -25.30
N THR A 11 9.48 -2.17 -24.32
CA THR A 11 9.18 -2.93 -23.10
C THR A 11 8.09 -2.29 -22.24
N ALA A 12 7.87 -0.97 -22.33
CA ALA A 12 6.81 -0.29 -21.58
C ALA A 12 5.41 -0.86 -21.88
N THR A 13 5.17 -1.29 -23.12
CA THR A 13 3.88 -1.88 -23.52
C THR A 13 3.68 -3.30 -23.01
N GLN A 14 4.74 -3.96 -22.54
CA GLN A 14 4.70 -5.31 -21.97
C GLN A 14 4.46 -5.30 -20.46
N MET A 15 4.61 -4.13 -19.81
CA MET A 15 4.36 -3.99 -18.38
C MET A 15 2.86 -3.98 -18.10
N LEU A 16 2.39 -4.87 -17.23
CA LEU A 16 1.03 -4.78 -16.69
C LEU A 16 0.93 -3.56 -15.77
N SER A 17 1.61 -3.60 -14.65
CA SER A 17 1.80 -2.47 -13.75
C SER A 17 3.08 -2.65 -12.92
N ALA A 18 3.56 -1.56 -12.33
CA ALA A 18 4.58 -1.62 -11.29
C ALA A 18 3.93 -1.25 -9.96
N MET A 19 4.05 -2.12 -8.96
CA MET A 19 3.53 -1.91 -7.61
C MET A 19 4.68 -1.50 -6.70
N LEU A 20 4.64 -0.25 -6.24
CA LEU A 20 5.71 0.44 -5.53
C LEU A 20 5.24 0.78 -4.12
N ALA A 21 5.28 -0.23 -3.23
CA ALA A 21 4.91 -0.07 -1.83
C ALA A 21 5.99 0.67 -1.05
N GLY A 22 5.58 1.53 -0.12
CA GLY A 22 6.47 2.17 0.84
C GLY A 22 7.41 3.22 0.24
N THR A 23 7.09 3.82 -0.90
CA THR A 23 7.92 4.82 -1.55
C THR A 23 7.13 6.04 -1.99
N ASN A 24 7.79 7.19 -2.00
CA ASN A 24 7.24 8.40 -2.57
C ASN A 24 7.45 8.36 -4.09
N VAL A 25 6.36 8.27 -4.84
CA VAL A 25 6.35 8.54 -6.28
C VAL A 25 5.70 9.89 -6.48
N THR A 26 6.41 10.77 -7.18
CA THR A 26 6.06 12.19 -7.31
C THR A 26 5.44 12.48 -8.67
N VAL A 27 4.40 13.30 -8.67
CA VAL A 27 3.75 13.84 -9.87
C VAL A 27 3.54 15.35 -9.71
N PRO A 28 3.40 16.12 -10.80
CA PRO A 28 2.89 17.48 -10.70
C PRO A 28 1.49 17.46 -10.09
N LYS A 29 1.18 18.43 -9.24
CA LYS A 29 -0.07 18.47 -8.48
C LYS A 29 -1.30 18.32 -9.36
N GLY A 30 -2.17 17.38 -9.02
CA GLY A 30 -3.39 17.07 -9.79
C GLY A 30 -3.14 16.35 -11.12
N LYS A 31 -1.94 15.79 -11.33
CA LYS A 31 -1.61 14.98 -12.51
C LYS A 31 -1.33 13.53 -12.11
N ASP A 32 -1.32 12.65 -13.09
CA ASP A 32 -1.00 11.23 -12.91
C ASP A 32 0.39 10.84 -13.46
N GLN A 33 1.10 11.78 -14.08
CA GLN A 33 2.44 11.58 -14.62
C GLN A 33 3.16 12.93 -14.80
N GLY A 34 4.46 12.92 -15.05
CA GLY A 34 5.20 14.11 -15.47
C GLY A 34 6.30 14.56 -14.53
N ALA A 35 6.59 13.79 -13.46
CA ALA A 35 7.73 14.07 -12.58
C ALA A 35 8.67 12.86 -12.53
N ASP A 36 8.57 11.97 -11.53
CA ASP A 36 9.42 10.78 -11.46
C ASP A 36 9.27 9.87 -12.67
N PHE A 37 8.05 9.77 -13.19
CA PHE A 37 7.75 9.09 -14.44
C PHE A 37 7.10 10.07 -15.43
N LYS A 38 7.76 10.30 -16.56
CA LYS A 38 7.31 11.26 -17.57
C LYS A 38 6.17 10.73 -18.42
N GLN A 39 6.15 9.41 -18.67
CA GLN A 39 5.20 8.76 -19.58
C GLN A 39 4.38 7.66 -18.91
N THR A 40 4.84 7.13 -17.76
CA THR A 40 4.16 6.05 -17.03
C THR A 40 3.18 6.66 -16.04
N PRO A 41 1.86 6.57 -16.30
CA PRO A 41 0.85 7.18 -15.44
C PRO A 41 0.59 6.36 -14.17
N VAL A 42 -0.08 6.96 -13.21
CA VAL A 42 -0.69 6.26 -12.08
C VAL A 42 -1.85 5.40 -12.57
N CYS A 43 -1.97 4.17 -12.05
CA CYS A 43 -3.14 3.33 -12.30
C CYS A 43 -4.37 3.89 -11.54
N ARG A 44 -5.44 4.17 -12.26
CA ARG A 44 -6.71 4.65 -11.71
C ARG A 44 -7.90 3.72 -11.97
N LYS A 45 -7.66 2.60 -12.67
CA LYS A 45 -8.68 1.59 -12.97
C LYS A 45 -8.05 0.19 -12.93
N ALA A 46 -8.80 -0.81 -12.47
CA ALA A 46 -8.32 -2.18 -12.37
C ALA A 46 -7.80 -2.76 -13.69
N GLY A 47 -8.44 -2.44 -14.82
CA GLY A 47 -8.01 -2.90 -16.14
C GLY A 47 -6.95 -2.00 -16.82
N GLN A 48 -6.45 -0.97 -16.15
CA GLN A 48 -5.39 -0.14 -16.70
C GLN A 48 -4.04 -0.87 -16.63
N THR A 49 -3.23 -0.77 -17.68
CA THR A 49 -1.91 -1.38 -17.75
C THR A 49 -0.86 -0.35 -18.17
N SER A 50 0.41 -0.69 -18.09
CA SER A 50 1.55 0.21 -18.31
C SER A 50 1.50 1.44 -17.39
N CYS A 51 1.19 1.21 -16.12
CA CYS A 51 1.01 2.24 -15.10
C CYS A 51 1.64 1.84 -13.78
N VAL A 52 1.75 2.77 -12.84
CA VAL A 52 2.29 2.52 -11.49
C VAL A 52 1.19 2.59 -10.44
N ILE A 53 1.32 1.77 -9.41
CA ILE A 53 0.50 1.77 -8.20
C ILE A 53 1.48 2.00 -7.05
N ALA A 54 1.38 3.13 -6.35
CA ALA A 54 2.29 3.43 -5.26
C ALA A 54 1.52 3.95 -4.05
N TRP A 55 1.97 3.57 -2.87
CA TRP A 55 1.37 3.98 -1.60
C TRP A 55 2.37 3.84 -0.45
N THR A 56 2.10 4.55 0.63
CA THR A 56 2.68 4.35 1.96
C THR A 56 1.53 4.33 2.96
N SER A 57 1.53 3.35 3.88
CA SER A 57 0.39 3.13 4.77
C SER A 57 0.61 3.73 6.15
N PHE A 58 -0.44 4.33 6.68
CA PHE A 58 -0.50 4.84 8.05
C PHE A 58 -1.81 4.41 8.71
N ARG A 59 -1.80 4.25 10.04
CA ARG A 59 -3.05 4.09 10.78
C ARG A 59 -3.90 5.35 10.65
N GLU A 60 -5.19 5.21 10.52
CA GLU A 60 -6.13 6.34 10.57
C GLU A 60 -5.98 7.12 11.90
N THR A 61 -5.75 6.40 13.01
CA THR A 61 -5.57 6.96 14.36
C THR A 61 -4.16 7.51 14.63
N SER A 62 -3.21 7.24 13.76
CA SER A 62 -1.82 7.74 13.86
C SER A 62 -1.33 8.16 12.48
N PRO A 63 -1.83 9.29 11.94
CA PRO A 63 -1.44 9.81 10.63
C PRO A 63 0.01 10.27 10.63
N PRO A 64 0.63 10.45 9.44
CA PRO A 64 2.01 10.91 9.35
C PRO A 64 2.19 12.26 10.05
N PRO A 65 3.27 12.43 10.85
CA PRO A 65 3.57 13.70 11.49
C PRO A 65 3.88 14.78 10.44
N ALA A 66 3.72 16.04 10.78
CA ALA A 66 3.90 17.16 9.87
C ALA A 66 5.29 17.23 9.21
N ASN A 67 6.31 16.72 9.89
CA ASN A 67 7.69 16.60 9.41
C ASN A 67 8.07 15.19 8.94
N GLY A 68 7.10 14.29 8.76
CA GLY A 68 7.33 12.93 8.28
C GLY A 68 7.87 12.91 6.85
N ARG A 69 8.60 11.86 6.51
CA ARG A 69 9.28 11.68 5.21
C ARG A 69 8.40 11.09 4.12
N TYR A 70 7.38 10.33 4.51
CA TYR A 70 6.53 9.60 3.55
C TYR A 70 5.27 10.39 3.19
N GLY A 71 4.81 10.14 1.97
CA GLY A 71 3.58 10.73 1.45
C GLY A 71 3.71 12.21 1.08
N ARG A 72 4.92 12.78 1.05
CA ARG A 72 5.11 14.22 0.77
C ARG A 72 6.35 14.51 -0.07
N VAL A 73 6.36 15.66 -0.67
CA VAL A 73 7.46 16.22 -1.44
C VAL A 73 7.64 17.69 -1.02
N PRO A 74 8.89 18.19 -0.95
CA PRO A 74 9.14 19.59 -0.52
C PRO A 74 8.59 20.64 -1.48
N ASP A 75 8.59 20.33 -2.78
CA ASP A 75 8.14 21.27 -3.82
C ASP A 75 6.60 21.36 -3.84
N PRO A 76 5.99 22.53 -3.59
CA PRO A 76 4.54 22.71 -3.56
C PRO A 76 3.86 22.55 -4.94
N ALA A 77 4.61 22.58 -6.05
CA ALA A 77 4.09 22.29 -7.39
C ALA A 77 3.87 20.80 -7.64
N HIS A 78 4.39 19.95 -6.76
CA HIS A 78 4.30 18.50 -6.86
C HIS A 78 3.57 17.90 -5.65
N GLU A 79 3.17 16.64 -5.81
CA GLU A 79 2.62 15.82 -4.76
C GLU A 79 3.08 14.37 -4.93
N THR A 80 3.08 13.61 -3.84
CA THR A 80 3.23 12.16 -3.93
C THR A 80 1.90 11.53 -4.31
N ILE A 81 1.96 10.46 -5.09
CA ILE A 81 0.77 9.69 -5.38
C ILE A 81 0.41 8.78 -4.22
N CYS A 82 -0.88 8.53 -4.08
CA CYS A 82 -1.42 7.38 -3.37
C CYS A 82 -2.41 6.67 -4.29
N ALA A 83 -2.23 5.37 -4.46
CA ALA A 83 -3.14 4.51 -5.21
C ALA A 83 -3.42 3.25 -4.37
N ASN A 84 -4.67 3.08 -3.92
CA ASN A 84 -5.08 1.92 -3.15
C ASN A 84 -5.30 0.72 -4.08
N PRO A 85 -4.53 -0.39 -3.98
CA PRO A 85 -4.74 -1.57 -4.83
C PRO A 85 -6.16 -2.15 -4.77
N ALA A 86 -6.83 -2.04 -3.63
CA ALA A 86 -8.22 -2.50 -3.47
C ALA A 86 -9.24 -1.52 -4.10
N ALA A 87 -8.86 -0.26 -4.39
CA ALA A 87 -9.75 0.76 -4.93
C ALA A 87 -8.97 1.79 -5.76
N LEU A 88 -8.46 1.39 -6.92
CA LEU A 88 -7.66 2.27 -7.80
C LEU A 88 -8.41 3.53 -8.25
N GLY A 89 -9.74 3.45 -8.33
CA GLY A 89 -10.61 4.59 -8.63
C GLY A 89 -10.81 5.57 -7.47
N GLY A 90 -10.23 5.26 -6.29
CA GLY A 90 -10.36 6.05 -5.07
C GLY A 90 -11.50 5.57 -4.15
N GLY A 91 -11.59 6.22 -3.01
CA GLY A 91 -12.56 5.88 -1.95
C GLY A 91 -12.07 4.83 -0.96
N MET A 92 -12.91 4.57 0.05
CA MET A 92 -12.68 3.54 1.05
C MET A 92 -12.99 2.17 0.48
N ALA A 93 -12.10 1.20 0.70
CA ALA A 93 -12.36 -0.20 0.38
C ALA A 93 -11.90 -1.09 1.53
N THR A 94 -12.59 -2.21 1.73
CA THR A 94 -12.07 -3.31 2.53
C THR A 94 -10.86 -3.89 1.82
N VAL A 95 -9.77 -4.11 2.55
CA VAL A 95 -8.54 -4.68 2.01
C VAL A 95 -8.38 -6.13 2.44
N ASN A 96 -7.79 -6.93 1.57
CA ASN A 96 -7.59 -8.35 1.77
C ASN A 96 -6.14 -8.62 2.20
N ALA A 97 -5.87 -8.30 3.45
CA ALA A 97 -4.55 -8.40 4.03
C ALA A 97 -4.12 -9.87 4.24
N ARG A 98 -2.83 -10.11 4.03
CA ARG A 98 -2.20 -11.41 4.28
C ARG A 98 -0.82 -11.18 4.86
N PHE A 99 -0.56 -11.74 6.01
CA PHE A 99 0.66 -11.57 6.77
C PHE A 99 1.42 -12.89 6.94
N PRO A 100 2.74 -12.86 7.13
CA PRO A 100 3.45 -14.00 7.71
C PRO A 100 2.86 -14.32 9.09
N SER A 101 2.69 -15.60 9.41
CA SER A 101 2.11 -16.03 10.71
C SER A 101 3.08 -15.95 11.87
N GLY A 102 4.38 -16.06 11.59
CA GLY A 102 5.45 -15.97 12.59
C GLY A 102 5.89 -14.54 12.85
N ALA A 103 6.85 -14.39 13.75
CA ALA A 103 7.50 -13.11 14.00
C ALA A 103 7.99 -12.50 12.67
N GLY A 104 7.59 -11.27 12.44
CA GLY A 104 7.93 -10.54 11.24
C GLY A 104 9.43 -10.24 11.11
N ILE A 105 9.79 -9.26 10.33
CA ILE A 105 11.14 -8.86 9.94
C ILE A 105 12.02 -8.54 11.17
N GLY A 106 12.50 -9.59 11.86
CA GLY A 106 13.46 -9.48 12.96
C GLY A 106 12.98 -8.63 14.15
N ASP A 107 13.93 -8.19 14.98
CA ASP A 107 13.69 -7.41 16.21
C ASP A 107 13.14 -5.98 15.95
N LEU A 108 12.97 -5.57 14.70
CA LEU A 108 12.45 -4.26 14.34
C LEU A 108 10.92 -4.17 14.45
N VAL A 109 10.23 -5.30 14.44
CA VAL A 109 8.78 -5.36 14.69
C VAL A 109 8.60 -6.03 16.05
N ALA A 110 8.20 -5.26 17.03
CA ALA A 110 7.98 -5.76 18.37
C ALA A 110 6.85 -6.79 18.36
N ASP A 111 7.09 -7.88 19.08
CA ASP A 111 6.18 -8.97 19.41
C ASP A 111 5.73 -9.87 18.26
N SER A 112 5.70 -11.16 18.53
CA SER A 112 5.02 -12.13 17.67
C SER A 112 3.57 -11.68 17.45
N PRO A 113 3.11 -11.57 16.21
CA PRO A 113 1.77 -11.10 15.96
C PRO A 113 0.75 -12.04 16.62
N ARG A 114 -0.11 -11.47 17.44
CA ARG A 114 -1.27 -12.17 17.97
C ARG A 114 -2.40 -12.01 16.97
N TRP A 115 -2.99 -13.10 16.55
CA TRP A 115 -4.03 -13.10 15.51
C TRP A 115 -5.44 -13.26 16.08
N THR A 116 -5.55 -13.89 17.23
CA THR A 116 -6.81 -14.17 17.91
C THR A 116 -6.79 -13.71 19.36
N LYS A 117 -7.96 -13.38 19.90
CA LYS A 117 -8.14 -12.90 21.28
C LYS A 117 -7.72 -13.96 22.31
N ASP A 118 -7.93 -15.23 22.00
CA ASP A 118 -7.53 -16.39 22.81
C ASP A 118 -6.08 -16.85 22.59
N ASN A 119 -5.35 -16.15 21.71
CA ASN A 119 -3.98 -16.49 21.34
C ASN A 119 -3.82 -17.91 20.78
N ALA A 120 -4.79 -18.40 20.03
CA ALA A 120 -4.74 -19.71 19.40
C ALA A 120 -3.49 -19.85 18.51
N PRO A 121 -2.79 -20.99 18.53
CA PRO A 121 -1.59 -21.19 17.72
C PRO A 121 -1.94 -21.23 16.22
N ILE A 122 -1.18 -20.50 15.43
CA ILE A 122 -1.28 -20.53 13.97
C ILE A 122 -0.17 -21.41 13.43
N THR A 123 -0.54 -22.46 12.70
CA THR A 123 0.41 -23.44 12.13
C THR A 123 0.68 -23.22 10.65
N THR A 124 -0.07 -22.35 9.99
CA THR A 124 0.13 -22.00 8.59
C THR A 124 1.23 -20.94 8.41
N PRO A 125 2.00 -20.95 7.32
CA PRO A 125 3.04 -19.94 7.08
C PRO A 125 2.51 -18.52 6.98
N THR A 126 1.24 -18.35 6.58
CA THR A 126 0.60 -17.05 6.43
C THR A 126 -0.79 -17.04 7.01
N VAL A 127 -1.25 -15.86 7.43
CA VAL A 127 -2.59 -15.60 7.93
C VAL A 127 -3.28 -14.59 7.02
N ALA A 128 -4.46 -14.95 6.53
CA ALA A 128 -5.36 -14.03 5.86
C ALA A 128 -6.37 -13.46 6.87
N VAL A 129 -6.59 -12.17 6.82
CA VAL A 129 -7.54 -11.48 7.71
C VAL A 129 -8.57 -10.68 6.92
N PRO A 130 -9.40 -11.37 6.11
CA PRO A 130 -10.36 -10.69 5.24
C PRO A 130 -11.34 -9.85 6.06
N GLY A 131 -11.65 -8.64 5.57
CA GLY A 131 -12.63 -7.75 6.21
C GLY A 131 -12.16 -7.03 7.46
N LEU A 132 -11.01 -7.41 8.05
CA LEU A 132 -10.53 -6.77 9.28
C LEU A 132 -10.08 -5.33 9.07
N TYR A 133 -9.59 -4.99 7.90
CA TYR A 133 -9.12 -3.65 7.60
C TYR A 133 -9.86 -3.03 6.43
N ALA A 134 -10.01 -1.71 6.48
CA ALA A 134 -10.41 -0.88 5.36
C ALA A 134 -9.37 0.21 5.14
N ALA A 135 -9.17 0.61 3.89
CA ALA A 135 -8.16 1.62 3.56
C ALA A 135 -8.63 2.56 2.47
N GLN A 136 -8.17 3.80 2.53
CA GLN A 136 -8.37 4.82 1.50
C GLN A 136 -7.17 5.74 1.38
N CYS A 137 -6.93 6.23 0.19
CA CYS A 137 -5.98 7.31 -0.01
C CYS A 137 -6.55 8.62 0.51
N VAL A 138 -5.80 9.30 1.38
CA VAL A 138 -6.17 10.59 1.97
C VAL A 138 -5.00 11.56 1.92
N THR A 139 -5.33 12.85 1.89
CA THR A 139 -4.36 13.90 2.18
C THR A 139 -4.55 14.34 3.62
N VAL A 140 -3.55 14.11 4.45
CA VAL A 140 -3.56 14.47 5.87
C VAL A 140 -2.21 15.05 6.28
N ASN A 141 -2.22 16.16 7.05
CA ASN A 141 -1.02 16.88 7.44
C ASN A 141 -0.07 17.22 6.25
N GLY A 142 -0.64 17.42 5.05
CA GLY A 142 0.12 17.67 3.82
C GLY A 142 0.80 16.44 3.22
N ALA A 143 0.45 15.23 3.63
CA ALA A 143 0.93 13.97 3.06
C ALA A 143 -0.21 13.21 2.37
N ASN A 144 0.07 12.61 1.21
CA ASN A 144 -0.83 11.69 0.51
C ASN A 144 -0.46 10.26 0.91
N VAL A 145 -1.32 9.58 1.65
CA VAL A 145 -1.04 8.27 2.23
C VAL A 145 -2.24 7.35 2.16
N LEU A 146 -1.99 6.05 2.23
CA LEU A 146 -3.02 5.03 2.44
C LEU A 146 -3.36 4.98 3.94
N SER A 147 -4.50 5.58 4.29
CA SER A 147 -5.03 5.56 5.67
C SER A 147 -5.73 4.23 5.90
N VAL A 148 -5.29 3.51 6.93
CA VAL A 148 -5.78 2.17 7.29
C VAL A 148 -6.61 2.25 8.56
N ARG A 149 -7.85 1.80 8.47
CA ARG A 149 -8.78 1.68 9.57
C ARG A 149 -9.01 0.21 9.92
N ILE A 150 -9.15 -0.09 11.20
CA ILE A 150 -9.58 -1.39 11.69
C ILE A 150 -11.12 -1.41 11.73
N ASN A 151 -11.71 -2.43 11.13
CA ASN A 151 -13.14 -2.72 11.26
C ASN A 151 -13.35 -3.59 12.51
N ALA A 152 -13.20 -2.96 13.68
CA ALA A 152 -13.30 -3.64 14.95
C ALA A 152 -14.71 -4.20 15.16
N ASP A 153 -14.77 -5.48 15.58
CA ASP A 153 -16.01 -6.16 15.96
C ASP A 153 -15.75 -6.95 17.25
N PRO A 154 -16.41 -6.61 18.35
CA PRO A 154 -16.28 -7.37 19.60
C PRO A 154 -16.61 -8.86 19.48
N ALA A 155 -17.49 -9.24 18.53
CA ALA A 155 -17.89 -10.63 18.29
C ALA A 155 -16.86 -11.39 17.41
N ASP A 156 -15.96 -10.68 16.70
CA ASP A 156 -14.90 -11.31 15.92
C ASP A 156 -13.82 -11.89 16.85
N PRO A 157 -13.44 -13.16 16.72
CA PRO A 157 -12.37 -13.74 17.52
C PRO A 157 -10.98 -13.18 17.19
N ARG A 158 -10.81 -12.49 16.06
CA ARG A 158 -9.55 -11.86 15.67
C ARG A 158 -9.25 -10.67 16.56
N ILE A 159 -7.97 -10.35 16.69
CA ILE A 159 -7.54 -9.14 17.40
C ILE A 159 -7.84 -7.91 16.54
N ASP A 160 -8.47 -6.91 17.14
CA ASP A 160 -8.74 -5.62 16.56
C ASP A 160 -7.47 -4.74 16.62
N ASP A 161 -6.41 -5.20 15.99
CA ASP A 161 -5.15 -4.46 15.88
C ASP A 161 -4.49 -4.69 14.52
N VAL A 162 -3.58 -3.81 14.15
CA VAL A 162 -2.68 -3.96 13.03
C VAL A 162 -1.25 -3.80 13.53
N GLY A 163 -0.45 -4.85 13.47
CA GLY A 163 0.98 -4.78 13.79
C GLY A 163 1.75 -3.93 12.77
N GLY A 164 3.07 -3.88 12.88
CA GLY A 164 3.96 -3.30 11.87
C GLY A 164 4.53 -1.94 12.24
N ASP A 165 4.30 -1.44 13.44
CA ASP A 165 5.01 -0.26 13.93
C ASP A 165 6.51 -0.53 14.03
N VAL A 166 7.33 0.39 13.55
CA VAL A 166 8.78 0.36 13.79
C VAL A 166 9.05 0.86 15.20
N ARG A 167 9.71 0.03 15.99
CA ARG A 167 10.00 0.31 17.40
C ARG A 167 11.50 0.23 17.69
N PHE A 168 11.96 1.12 18.55
CA PHE A 168 13.28 1.11 19.14
C PHE A 168 13.10 1.09 20.68
N GLY A 169 13.02 -0.08 21.26
CA GLY A 169 12.59 -0.24 22.66
C GLY A 169 11.15 0.27 22.85
N ALA A 170 10.95 1.19 23.79
CA ALA A 170 9.64 1.82 24.04
C ALA A 170 9.28 2.92 23.02
N PHE A 171 10.20 3.34 22.18
CA PHE A 171 9.98 4.41 21.20
C PHE A 171 9.36 3.86 19.93
N VAL A 172 8.25 4.48 19.47
CA VAL A 172 7.61 4.19 18.18
C VAL A 172 8.04 5.27 17.17
N ALA A 173 8.62 4.84 16.07
CA ALA A 173 9.00 5.72 14.96
C ALA A 173 7.76 6.07 14.13
N GLN A 174 6.97 7.03 14.59
CA GLN A 174 5.68 7.42 13.98
C GLN A 174 5.78 7.82 12.51
N ASP A 175 6.92 8.35 12.08
CA ASP A 175 7.16 8.75 10.69
C ASP A 175 7.31 7.57 9.73
N TRP A 176 7.48 6.35 10.24
CA TRP A 176 7.47 5.12 9.46
C TRP A 176 6.05 4.59 9.18
N GLY A 177 5.07 4.97 10.01
CA GLY A 177 3.72 4.44 9.89
C GLY A 177 3.69 2.91 9.86
N LEU A 178 3.00 2.35 8.89
CA LEU A 178 2.89 0.90 8.64
C LEU A 178 3.79 0.43 7.50
N HIS A 179 4.87 1.15 7.19
CA HIS A 179 5.73 0.91 6.04
C HIS A 179 6.27 -0.54 5.94
N LEU A 180 6.56 -1.18 7.06
CA LEU A 180 7.06 -2.56 7.07
C LEU A 180 6.01 -3.59 6.62
N ILE A 181 4.74 -3.22 6.62
CA ILE A 181 3.64 -4.10 6.22
C ILE A 181 2.81 -3.56 5.06
N ASP A 182 3.27 -2.52 4.37
CA ASP A 182 2.58 -1.94 3.22
C ASP A 182 2.08 -2.99 2.22
N VAL A 183 2.95 -3.95 1.89
CA VAL A 183 2.62 -5.05 0.96
C VAL A 183 1.62 -6.01 1.59
N SER A 184 1.81 -6.39 2.86
CA SER A 184 0.95 -7.36 3.55
C SER A 184 -0.49 -6.89 3.68
N LEU A 185 -0.69 -5.58 3.89
CA LEU A 185 -2.03 -4.98 4.05
C LEU A 185 -2.93 -5.17 2.83
N VAL A 186 -2.37 -5.18 1.63
CA VAL A 186 -3.11 -5.25 0.35
C VAL A 186 -2.61 -6.42 -0.52
N MET A 187 -2.00 -7.43 0.09
CA MET A 187 -1.35 -8.52 -0.63
C MET A 187 -2.31 -9.24 -1.57
N GLN A 188 -3.48 -9.63 -1.11
CA GLN A 188 -4.43 -10.35 -1.96
C GLN A 188 -5.01 -9.43 -3.03
N ASP A 189 -5.25 -8.16 -2.71
CA ASP A 189 -5.77 -7.18 -3.69
C ASP A 189 -4.78 -6.98 -4.84
N MET A 190 -3.47 -6.94 -4.56
CA MET A 190 -2.44 -6.90 -5.59
C MET A 190 -2.45 -8.15 -6.48
N VAL A 191 -2.58 -9.33 -5.86
CA VAL A 191 -2.66 -10.62 -6.59
C VAL A 191 -3.89 -10.66 -7.49
N ASP A 192 -5.04 -10.19 -6.99
CA ASP A 192 -6.31 -10.19 -7.71
C ASP A 192 -6.34 -9.19 -8.88
N LEU A 193 -5.54 -8.13 -8.84
CA LEU A 193 -5.37 -7.20 -9.96
C LEU A 193 -4.68 -7.84 -11.18
N VAL A 194 -3.75 -8.76 -10.96
CA VAL A 194 -2.95 -9.35 -12.05
C VAL A 194 -3.80 -9.98 -13.15
N PRO A 195 -4.75 -10.89 -12.88
CA PRO A 195 -5.59 -11.47 -13.94
C PRO A 195 -6.45 -10.43 -14.65
N VAL A 196 -6.93 -9.39 -13.95
CA VAL A 196 -7.74 -8.31 -14.54
C VAL A 196 -6.88 -7.49 -15.52
N GLN A 197 -5.69 -7.10 -15.11
CA GLN A 197 -4.76 -6.36 -15.96
C GLN A 197 -4.26 -7.22 -17.12
N LEU A 198 -4.00 -8.50 -16.92
CA LEU A 198 -3.60 -9.42 -17.98
C LEU A 198 -4.70 -9.57 -19.05
N ALA A 199 -5.95 -9.68 -18.63
CA ALA A 199 -7.08 -9.75 -19.56
C ALA A 199 -7.20 -8.45 -20.38
N ALA A 200 -7.10 -7.31 -19.74
CA ALA A 200 -7.12 -6.00 -20.39
C ALA A 200 -5.93 -5.82 -21.34
N TRP A 201 -4.74 -6.26 -20.95
CA TRP A 201 -3.54 -6.22 -21.78
C TRP A 201 -3.71 -7.08 -23.04
N LYS A 202 -4.24 -8.30 -22.91
CA LYS A 202 -4.53 -9.17 -24.05
C LYS A 202 -5.57 -8.58 -25.00
N ALA A 203 -6.54 -7.84 -24.47
CA ALA A 203 -7.62 -7.20 -25.25
C ALA A 203 -7.19 -5.92 -26.02
N ARG A 204 -5.99 -5.37 -25.76
CA ARG A 204 -5.49 -4.16 -26.43
C ARG A 204 -5.26 -4.29 -27.95
N GLY A 205 -5.65 -5.37 -28.54
CA GLY A 205 -5.52 -5.61 -29.97
C GLY A 205 -4.06 -5.84 -30.36
N ARG A 206 -3.80 -7.02 -30.65
CA ARG A 206 -2.58 -7.43 -31.34
C ARG A 206 -2.78 -7.21 -32.83
#